data_bd475ad1fe38bee28b176fdd5d7c9f3c
#
_entry.id   bd475ad1fe38bee28b176fdd5d7c9f3c
#
_cell.length_a   1.000
_cell.length_b   1.000
_cell.length_c   1.000
_cell.angle_alpha   90.00
_cell.angle_beta   90.00
_cell.angle_gamma   90.00
#
_symmetry.space_group_name_H-M   'P 1'
#
loop_
_entity.id
_entity.type
_entity.pdbx_description
1 polymer ?
#
loop_
_entity_poly.entity_id
_entity_poly.type
_entity_poly.pdbx_seq_one_letter_code
_entity_poly.pdbx_strand_id
1 'polypeptide(L)'
;MRLYHGTNVQFDNIDLKKSKPNKDFGQGFYLSDNRSQAEELAVARVALIGGEPIVIEYNFDERLLENGTLKVKCFEGYTEEWANFVLLNRNSEVEAIHDYDVVIGPIANDRVGRQLWRYRNQDIDMPTLIRNLQYMKGITIQYFFGTEKAIKHLIKR
;
A
#
# COMPACT_ATOMS: atom_id res chain seq x y z
N MET A 1 4.08 -9.25 14.60
CA MET A 1 3.81 -7.80 14.51
C MET A 1 2.33 -7.51 14.45
N ARG A 2 1.93 -6.28 14.77
CA ARG A 2 0.54 -5.81 14.60
C ARG A 2 0.42 -4.96 13.34
N LEU A 3 -0.65 -5.19 12.59
CA LEU A 3 -0.98 -4.44 11.39
C LEU A 3 -2.41 -3.91 11.49
N TYR A 4 -2.65 -2.73 10.96
CA TYR A 4 -3.90 -1.99 11.09
C TYR A 4 -4.48 -1.65 9.72
N HIS A 5 -5.78 -1.85 9.56
CA HIS A 5 -6.53 -1.47 8.36
C HIS A 5 -7.57 -0.43 8.69
N GLY A 6 -7.45 0.76 8.09
CA GLY A 6 -8.45 1.83 8.21
C GLY A 6 -9.56 1.66 7.19
N THR A 7 -10.81 1.65 7.66
CA THR A 7 -11.99 1.42 6.82
C THR A 7 -13.21 2.21 7.34
N ASN A 8 -14.27 2.22 6.58
CA ASN A 8 -15.56 2.81 6.96
C ASN A 8 -16.66 1.75 7.21
N VAL A 9 -16.30 0.47 7.12
CA VAL A 9 -17.23 -0.65 7.30
C VAL A 9 -16.53 -1.82 7.97
N GLN A 10 -17.24 -2.46 8.91
CA GLN A 10 -16.75 -3.68 9.56
C GLN A 10 -16.93 -4.89 8.64
N PHE A 11 -15.96 -5.78 8.62
CA PHE A 11 -16.02 -7.06 7.90
C PHE A 11 -15.21 -8.14 8.64
N ASP A 12 -15.54 -9.40 8.41
CA ASP A 12 -14.85 -10.53 9.03
C ASP A 12 -13.89 -11.22 8.06
N ASN A 13 -14.21 -11.22 6.78
CA ASN A 13 -13.39 -11.85 5.75
C ASN A 13 -12.80 -10.79 4.81
N ILE A 14 -11.52 -10.92 4.53
CA ILE A 14 -10.83 -10.09 3.54
C ILE A 14 -11.19 -10.59 2.14
N ASP A 15 -11.65 -9.67 1.30
CA ASP A 15 -11.93 -9.91 -0.12
C ASP A 15 -10.99 -9.03 -0.96
N LEU A 16 -9.98 -9.65 -1.56
CA LEU A 16 -8.98 -8.95 -2.36
C LEU A 16 -9.58 -8.26 -3.59
N LYS A 17 -10.68 -8.77 -4.12
CA LYS A 17 -11.36 -8.21 -5.30
C LYS A 17 -12.08 -6.90 -5.03
N LYS A 18 -12.35 -6.56 -3.77
CA LYS A 18 -12.96 -5.27 -3.39
C LYS A 18 -12.00 -4.10 -3.53
N SER A 19 -10.70 -4.35 -3.58
CA SER A 19 -9.70 -3.32 -3.85
C SER A 19 -9.65 -2.99 -5.34
N LYS A 20 -9.39 -1.72 -5.66
CA LYS A 20 -9.17 -1.29 -7.06
C LYS A 20 -7.85 -1.85 -7.59
N PRO A 21 -7.79 -2.25 -8.89
CA PRO A 21 -6.58 -2.84 -9.45
C PRO A 21 -5.41 -1.85 -9.63
N ASN A 22 -5.71 -0.57 -9.81
CA ASN A 22 -4.72 0.48 -10.13
C ASN A 22 -4.22 1.25 -8.92
N LYS A 23 -4.03 0.57 -7.79
CA LYS A 23 -3.37 1.12 -6.60
C LYS A 23 -1.85 0.97 -6.68
N ASP A 24 -1.13 1.60 -5.75
CA ASP A 24 0.32 1.70 -5.73
C ASP A 24 1.05 0.35 -5.89
N PHE A 25 0.57 -0.69 -5.23
CA PHE A 25 1.13 -2.05 -5.30
C PHE A 25 0.18 -3.05 -5.94
N GLY A 26 -0.90 -2.56 -6.57
CA GLY A 26 -1.90 -3.36 -7.24
C GLY A 26 -3.15 -3.65 -6.42
N GLN A 27 -3.97 -4.56 -6.91
CA GLN A 27 -5.18 -5.01 -6.24
C GLN A 27 -4.85 -5.94 -5.08
N GLY A 28 -5.23 -5.55 -3.87
CA GLY A 28 -4.95 -6.33 -2.68
C GLY A 28 -5.41 -5.64 -1.40
N PHE A 29 -4.98 -6.17 -0.28
CA PHE A 29 -5.33 -5.68 1.05
C PHE A 29 -4.17 -4.87 1.63
N TYR A 30 -4.44 -3.61 2.01
CA TYR A 30 -3.44 -2.66 2.48
C TYR A 30 -3.58 -2.43 3.98
N LEU A 31 -2.44 -2.50 4.67
CA LEU A 31 -2.34 -2.28 6.11
C LEU A 31 -1.17 -1.34 6.43
N SER A 32 -1.17 -0.84 7.65
CA SER A 32 -0.07 -0.06 8.24
C SER A 32 0.38 -0.71 9.55
N ASP A 33 1.66 -0.56 9.87
CA ASP A 33 2.18 -0.85 11.22
C ASP A 33 1.95 0.32 12.20
N ASN A 34 1.46 1.45 11.69
CA ASN A 34 1.11 2.64 12.47
C ASN A 34 -0.42 2.78 12.59
N ARG A 35 -0.92 2.63 13.81
CA ARG A 35 -2.36 2.74 14.10
C ARG A 35 -2.94 4.11 13.76
N SER A 36 -2.22 5.20 14.09
CA SER A 36 -2.69 6.56 13.80
C SER A 36 -2.89 6.80 12.31
N GLN A 37 -2.03 6.25 11.48
CA GLN A 37 -2.19 6.31 10.03
C GLN A 37 -3.45 5.57 9.55
N ALA A 38 -3.72 4.40 10.10
CA ALA A 38 -4.95 3.67 9.78
C ALA A 38 -6.21 4.44 10.24
N GLU A 39 -6.14 5.14 11.37
CA GLU A 39 -7.21 6.02 11.85
C GLU A 39 -7.44 7.19 10.90
N GLU A 40 -6.38 7.87 10.44
CA GLU A 40 -6.47 8.95 9.45
C GLU A 40 -7.08 8.48 8.13
N LEU A 41 -6.68 7.31 7.64
CA LEU A 41 -7.26 6.70 6.43
C LEU A 41 -8.74 6.36 6.62
N ALA A 42 -9.13 5.85 7.78
CA ALA A 42 -10.55 5.56 8.09
C ALA A 42 -11.39 6.83 8.06
N VAL A 43 -10.91 7.92 8.69
CA VAL A 43 -11.58 9.23 8.69
C VAL A 43 -11.70 9.78 7.28
N ALA A 44 -10.63 9.74 6.49
CA ALA A 44 -10.64 10.22 5.11
C ALA A 44 -11.63 9.43 4.25
N ARG A 45 -11.72 8.12 4.46
CA ARG A 45 -12.67 7.27 3.74
C ARG A 45 -14.12 7.57 4.08
N VAL A 46 -14.42 7.81 5.35
CA VAL A 46 -15.75 8.25 5.81
C VAL A 46 -16.14 9.59 5.18
N ALA A 47 -15.22 10.53 5.09
CA ALA A 47 -15.47 11.82 4.46
C ALA A 47 -15.85 11.70 2.96
N LEU A 48 -15.33 10.67 2.27
CA LEU A 48 -15.61 10.44 0.85
C LEU A 48 -16.89 9.64 0.60
N ILE A 49 -17.15 8.60 1.37
CA ILE A 49 -18.19 7.62 1.06
C ILE A 49 -19.15 7.32 2.23
N GLY A 50 -19.01 8.01 3.37
CA GLY A 50 -19.87 7.82 4.54
C GLY A 50 -19.49 6.61 5.40
N GLY A 51 -20.34 6.29 6.37
CA GLY A 51 -20.10 5.25 7.37
C GLY A 51 -19.44 5.81 8.62
N GLU A 52 -18.78 4.95 9.38
CA GLU A 52 -18.02 5.31 10.59
C GLU A 52 -16.55 4.94 10.46
N PRO A 53 -15.62 5.72 11.05
CA PRO A 53 -14.21 5.39 10.99
C PRO A 53 -13.91 4.16 11.87
N ILE A 54 -13.41 3.12 11.23
CA ILE A 54 -13.10 1.83 11.86
C ILE A 54 -11.64 1.47 11.57
N VAL A 55 -10.95 0.99 12.59
CA VAL A 55 -9.63 0.37 12.44
C VAL A 55 -9.73 -1.09 12.83
N ILE A 56 -9.41 -1.97 11.90
CA ILE A 56 -9.34 -3.40 12.14
C ILE A 56 -7.87 -3.78 12.39
N GLU A 57 -7.61 -4.48 13.49
CA GLU A 57 -6.29 -4.92 13.90
C GLU A 57 -6.07 -6.39 13.55
N TYR A 58 -4.88 -6.68 13.04
CA TYR A 58 -4.44 -8.04 12.71
C TYR A 58 -3.09 -8.34 13.37
N ASN A 59 -2.95 -9.58 13.83
CA ASN A 59 -1.64 -10.15 14.16
C ASN A 59 -1.08 -10.83 12.91
N PHE A 60 0.21 -10.62 12.66
CA PHE A 60 0.96 -11.23 11.57
C PHE A 60 2.31 -11.74 12.08
N ASP A 61 2.69 -12.95 11.69
CA ASP A 61 4.02 -13.50 12.01
C ASP A 61 5.06 -12.95 11.03
N GLU A 62 5.86 -12.00 11.47
CA GLU A 62 6.87 -11.31 10.66
C GLU A 62 7.98 -12.25 10.14
N ARG A 63 8.18 -13.41 10.76
CA ARG A 63 9.14 -14.42 10.25
C ARG A 63 8.79 -14.91 8.85
N LEU A 64 7.50 -14.85 8.48
CA LEU A 64 7.02 -15.22 7.14
C LEU A 64 7.53 -14.26 6.04
N LEU A 65 8.01 -13.08 6.39
CA LEU A 65 8.58 -12.13 5.45
C LEU A 65 9.99 -12.54 4.97
N GLU A 66 10.70 -13.37 5.76
CA GLU A 66 12.11 -13.69 5.52
C GLU A 66 12.38 -15.19 5.29
N ASN A 67 11.46 -16.07 5.69
CA ASN A 67 11.70 -17.52 5.68
C ASN A 67 11.37 -18.24 4.36
N GLY A 68 10.99 -17.48 3.31
CA GLY A 68 10.67 -18.04 2.00
C GLY A 68 9.26 -18.62 1.86
N THR A 69 8.44 -18.58 2.91
CA THR A 69 7.04 -19.03 2.84
C THR A 69 6.20 -18.14 1.92
N LEU A 70 6.42 -16.82 1.99
CA LEU A 70 5.75 -15.82 1.15
C LEU A 70 6.75 -15.20 0.18
N LYS A 71 6.28 -14.88 -1.01
CA LYS A 71 7.03 -14.10 -2.00
C LYS A 71 6.92 -12.62 -1.67
N VAL A 72 7.99 -12.04 -1.14
CA VAL A 72 8.00 -10.69 -0.58
C VAL A 72 8.86 -9.74 -1.41
N LYS A 73 8.34 -8.53 -1.64
CA LYS A 73 9.09 -7.39 -2.18
C LYS A 73 9.13 -6.27 -1.15
N CYS A 74 10.31 -5.80 -0.81
CA CYS A 74 10.51 -4.68 0.10
C CYS A 74 11.22 -3.53 -0.61
N PHE A 75 10.64 -2.32 -0.47
CA PHE A 75 11.25 -1.06 -0.90
C PHE A 75 11.68 -0.26 0.34
N GLU A 76 12.95 0.04 0.45
CA GLU A 76 13.50 0.74 1.63
C GLU A 76 13.24 2.25 1.63
N GLY A 77 12.81 2.82 0.51
CA GLY A 77 12.53 4.24 0.38
C GLY A 77 12.04 4.63 -1.01
N TYR A 78 12.01 5.92 -1.28
CA TYR A 78 11.69 6.47 -2.60
C TYR A 78 12.88 6.31 -3.54
N THR A 79 12.90 5.21 -4.26
CA THR A 79 13.90 4.86 -5.27
C THR A 79 13.28 4.86 -6.66
N GLU A 80 14.12 4.84 -7.71
CA GLU A 80 13.66 4.67 -9.08
C GLU A 80 12.89 3.34 -9.25
N GLU A 81 13.35 2.27 -8.61
CA GLU A 81 12.67 0.97 -8.62
C GLU A 81 11.25 1.08 -8.01
N TRP A 82 11.10 1.75 -6.86
CA TRP A 82 9.82 2.01 -6.23
C TRP A 82 8.91 2.84 -7.15
N ALA A 83 9.43 3.93 -7.71
CA ALA A 83 8.66 4.82 -8.59
C ALA A 83 8.14 4.08 -9.83
N ASN A 84 8.99 3.30 -10.49
CA ASN A 84 8.60 2.49 -11.64
C ASN A 84 7.56 1.44 -11.27
N PHE A 85 7.70 0.77 -10.14
CA PHE A 85 6.75 -0.21 -9.64
C PHE A 85 5.36 0.40 -9.39
N VAL A 86 5.31 1.54 -8.70
CA VAL A 86 4.06 2.26 -8.42
C VAL A 86 3.41 2.76 -9.72
N LEU A 87 4.18 3.35 -10.62
CA LEU A 87 3.67 3.84 -11.91
C LEU A 87 3.08 2.72 -12.78
N LEU A 88 3.75 1.57 -12.85
CA LEU A 88 3.23 0.41 -13.59
C LEU A 88 1.92 -0.09 -12.99
N ASN A 89 1.80 -0.20 -11.66
CA ASN A 89 0.57 -0.62 -11.00
C ASN A 89 -0.56 0.38 -11.23
N ARG A 90 -0.30 1.68 -11.10
CA ARG A 90 -1.31 2.74 -11.29
C ARG A 90 -1.82 2.83 -12.73
N ASN A 91 -1.00 2.47 -13.71
CA ASN A 91 -1.33 2.50 -15.12
C ASN A 91 -1.97 1.20 -15.63
N SER A 92 -1.95 0.14 -14.84
CA SER A 92 -2.54 -1.13 -15.22
C SER A 92 -4.06 -1.05 -15.19
N GLU A 93 -4.69 -1.22 -16.34
CA GLU A 93 -6.15 -1.40 -16.45
C GLU A 93 -6.54 -2.88 -16.31
N VAL A 94 -5.57 -3.76 -16.24
CA VAL A 94 -5.73 -5.20 -16.29
C VAL A 94 -4.99 -5.82 -15.10
N GLU A 95 -5.23 -7.10 -14.88
CA GLU A 95 -4.67 -7.97 -13.85
C GLU A 95 -3.27 -7.59 -13.30
N ALA A 96 -2.98 -8.06 -12.11
CA ALA A 96 -1.74 -7.82 -11.38
C ALA A 96 -0.49 -7.91 -12.28
N ILE A 97 0.33 -6.86 -12.31
CA ILE A 97 1.61 -6.83 -13.04
C ILE A 97 2.72 -7.60 -12.32
N HIS A 98 2.45 -8.08 -11.13
CA HIS A 98 3.36 -8.89 -10.31
C HIS A 98 2.58 -9.96 -9.54
N ASP A 99 3.32 -10.93 -9.02
CA ASP A 99 2.77 -12.07 -8.27
C ASP A 99 3.31 -12.14 -6.82
N TYR A 100 3.79 -11.02 -6.28
CA TYR A 100 4.21 -10.97 -4.89
C TYR A 100 3.04 -11.23 -3.94
N ASP A 101 3.29 -12.06 -2.93
CA ASP A 101 2.35 -12.28 -1.84
C ASP A 101 2.23 -11.05 -0.95
N VAL A 102 3.37 -10.42 -0.64
CA VAL A 102 3.48 -9.22 0.18
C VAL A 102 4.41 -8.20 -0.46
N VAL A 103 4.00 -6.94 -0.46
CA VAL A 103 4.85 -5.81 -0.83
C VAL A 103 4.87 -4.81 0.32
N ILE A 104 6.07 -4.37 0.70
CA ILE A 104 6.29 -3.42 1.78
C ILE A 104 7.03 -2.21 1.21
N GLY A 105 6.54 -1.02 1.46
CA GLY A 105 7.20 0.19 0.97
C GLY A 105 6.48 1.48 1.28
N PRO A 106 7.07 2.62 0.90
CA PRO A 106 6.49 3.93 1.13
C PRO A 106 5.12 4.12 0.49
N ILE A 107 4.25 4.85 1.18
CA ILE A 107 2.96 5.30 0.65
C ILE A 107 3.19 6.45 -0.34
N ALA A 108 2.47 6.42 -1.46
CA ALA A 108 2.33 7.57 -2.33
C ALA A 108 1.13 8.42 -1.87
N ASN A 109 1.36 9.32 -0.91
CA ASN A 109 0.37 10.32 -0.49
C ASN A 109 0.12 11.36 -1.62
N ASP A 110 -0.75 12.33 -1.39
CA ASP A 110 -1.11 13.34 -2.40
C ASP A 110 0.10 14.14 -2.92
N ARG A 111 1.05 14.47 -2.06
CA ARG A 111 2.28 15.19 -2.44
C ARG A 111 3.18 14.34 -3.32
N VAL A 112 3.37 13.09 -2.96
CA VAL A 112 4.13 12.11 -3.74
C VAL A 112 3.41 11.81 -5.05
N GLY A 113 2.10 11.62 -5.00
CA GLY A 113 1.25 11.40 -6.18
C GLY A 113 1.36 12.53 -7.21
N ARG A 114 1.46 13.80 -6.75
CA ARG A 114 1.66 14.95 -7.62
C ARG A 114 3.02 14.88 -8.34
N GLN A 115 4.09 14.46 -7.68
CA GLN A 115 5.41 14.31 -8.30
C GLN A 115 5.41 13.17 -9.34
N LEU A 116 4.77 12.06 -9.04
CA LEU A 116 4.59 10.95 -9.97
C LEU A 116 3.79 11.38 -11.21
N TRP A 117 2.75 12.19 -11.03
CA TRP A 117 1.97 12.76 -12.12
C TRP A 117 2.80 13.70 -13.01
N ARG A 118 3.63 14.58 -12.43
CA ARG A 118 4.55 15.47 -13.16
C ARG A 118 5.53 14.67 -14.02
N TYR A 119 6.11 13.62 -13.47
CA TYR A 119 6.99 12.73 -14.23
C TYR A 119 6.24 12.05 -15.39
N ARG A 120 5.05 11.51 -15.14
CA ARG A 120 4.21 10.86 -16.14
C ARG A 120 3.84 11.81 -17.29
N ASN A 121 3.62 13.08 -17.01
CA ASN A 121 3.33 14.12 -18.00
C ASN A 121 4.59 14.73 -18.61
N GLN A 122 5.77 14.19 -18.34
CA GLN A 122 7.04 14.65 -18.88
C GLN A 122 7.45 16.08 -18.44
N ASP A 123 6.88 16.59 -17.35
CA ASP A 123 7.25 17.89 -16.77
C ASP A 123 8.58 17.83 -16.04
N ILE A 124 8.94 16.68 -15.50
CA ILE A 124 10.20 16.38 -14.83
C ILE A 124 10.76 15.04 -15.29
N ASP A 125 12.07 14.87 -15.23
CA ASP A 125 12.75 13.60 -15.49
C ASP A 125 12.82 12.70 -14.24
N MET A 126 13.28 11.47 -14.41
CA MET A 126 13.40 10.52 -13.29
C MET A 126 14.38 11.00 -12.21
N PRO A 127 15.58 11.49 -12.52
CA PRO A 127 16.46 12.04 -11.49
C PRO A 127 15.85 13.16 -10.68
N THR A 128 15.09 14.06 -11.31
CA THR A 128 14.37 15.15 -10.64
C THR A 128 13.25 14.61 -9.76
N LEU A 129 12.48 13.63 -10.25
CA LEU A 129 11.46 12.95 -9.47
C LEU A 129 12.05 12.39 -8.18
N ILE A 130 13.09 11.58 -8.27
CA ILE A 130 13.69 10.93 -7.10
C ILE A 130 14.26 11.96 -6.13
N ARG A 131 14.92 13.01 -6.61
CA ARG A 131 15.39 14.11 -5.77
C ARG A 131 14.25 14.79 -5.01
N ASN A 132 13.15 15.10 -5.67
CA ASN A 132 11.99 15.73 -5.05
C ASN A 132 11.35 14.83 -3.98
N LEU A 133 11.27 13.51 -4.23
CA LEU A 133 10.75 12.55 -3.27
C LEU A 133 11.65 12.41 -2.04
N GLN A 134 12.96 12.45 -2.21
CA GLN A 134 13.93 12.36 -1.10
C GLN A 134 13.90 13.56 -0.15
N TYR A 135 13.42 14.72 -0.60
CA TYR A 135 13.20 15.90 0.26
C TYR A 135 11.92 15.81 1.09
N MET A 136 11.04 14.86 0.82
CA MET A 136 9.81 14.70 1.58
C MET A 136 10.11 14.05 2.94
N LYS A 137 9.57 14.66 4.01
CA LYS A 137 9.70 14.17 5.38
C LYS A 137 8.50 13.29 5.73
N GLY A 138 8.69 12.39 6.71
CA GLY A 138 7.62 11.58 7.26
C GLY A 138 7.20 10.46 6.32
N ILE A 139 8.16 9.66 5.85
CA ILE A 139 7.86 8.46 5.06
C ILE A 139 7.01 7.52 5.89
N THR A 140 5.83 7.19 5.36
CA THR A 140 4.92 6.23 5.94
C THR A 140 4.96 4.95 5.13
N ILE A 141 5.08 3.81 5.81
CA ILE A 141 5.19 2.50 5.17
C ILE A 141 3.84 1.82 5.12
N GLN A 142 3.52 1.22 3.99
CA GLN A 142 2.36 0.37 3.81
C GLN A 142 2.77 -1.09 3.58
N TYR A 143 1.90 -1.98 4.03
CA TYR A 143 1.99 -3.43 3.85
C TYR A 143 0.85 -3.87 2.94
N PHE A 144 1.20 -4.38 1.79
CA PHE A 144 0.26 -4.90 0.80
C PHE A 144 0.26 -6.42 0.85
N PHE A 145 -0.93 -7.01 0.90
CA PHE A 145 -1.16 -8.45 0.83
C PHE A 145 -1.97 -8.73 -0.44
N GLY A 146 -1.34 -9.37 -1.41
CA GLY A 146 -1.88 -9.50 -2.77
C GLY A 146 -2.47 -10.87 -3.11
N THR A 147 -2.35 -11.86 -2.23
CA THR A 147 -2.78 -13.23 -2.51
C THR A 147 -3.60 -13.84 -1.38
N GLU A 148 -4.45 -14.80 -1.71
CA GLU A 148 -5.20 -15.60 -0.74
C GLU A 148 -4.25 -16.34 0.22
N LYS A 149 -3.09 -16.75 -0.27
CA LYS A 149 -2.03 -17.36 0.53
C LYS A 149 -1.55 -16.41 1.63
N ALA A 150 -1.31 -15.15 1.29
CA ALA A 150 -0.80 -14.16 2.23
C ALA A 150 -1.85 -13.75 3.29
N ILE A 151 -3.09 -13.48 2.88
CA ILE A 151 -4.13 -13.01 3.81
C ILE A 151 -4.55 -14.05 4.85
N LYS A 152 -4.35 -15.36 4.59
CA LYS A 152 -4.59 -16.43 5.57
C LYS A 152 -3.72 -16.31 6.82
N HIS A 153 -2.60 -15.61 6.73
CA HIS A 153 -1.69 -15.38 7.85
C HIS A 153 -2.03 -14.10 8.65
N LEU A 154 -3.05 -13.35 8.23
CA LEU A 154 -3.58 -12.21 8.97
C LEU A 154 -4.67 -12.69 9.94
N ILE A 155 -4.33 -12.71 11.23
CA ILE A 155 -5.24 -13.16 12.28
C ILE A 155 -5.90 -11.92 12.90
N LYS A 156 -7.20 -11.74 12.62
CA LYS A 156 -7.99 -10.62 13.16
C LYS A 156 -8.06 -10.71 14.68
N ARG A 157 -7.92 -9.56 15.35
CA ARG A 157 -8.06 -9.42 16.81
C ARG A 157 -9.44 -8.93 17.22
#